data_03b041a2358fb5af283859525c796835
#
_entry.id   03b041a2358fb5af283859525c796835
#
_cell.length_a   1.000
_cell.length_b   1.000
_cell.length_c   1.000
_cell.angle_alpha   90.00
_cell.angle_beta   90.00
_cell.angle_gamma   90.00
#
_symmetry.space_group_name_H-M   'P 1'
#
loop_
_entity.id
_entity.type
_entity.pdbx_description
1 polymer ?
#
loop_
_entity_poly.entity_id
_entity_poly.type
_entity_poly.pdbx_seq_one_letter_code
_entity_poly.pdbx_strand_id
1 'polypeptide(L)'
;MKTLAVVQHTSAEYLGLLEDHLEGRRIRFRYARPFATGGRVPGPDGLHDGLVLLGGGPWGSAGVRDVPTLAQEIALTRVALDTGLPVLGIGLGAQILAIAAGGRTSPSPLEFSVSEAERTAADALAGYLPQRFPLVVYGRDRPEPPETARILARDHEGRPAVFQVGTNALGFTGHPGTKAAIVEDLIMEFEEGPADPAANLARLRTLQRSIEDALVPIMTGIVKVLALMD
;
A
#
# COMPACT_ATOMS: atom_id res chain seq x y z
N MET A 1 20.14 6.88 10.29
CA MET A 1 18.93 6.08 10.59
C MET A 1 17.77 6.77 9.89
N LYS A 2 17.12 6.09 8.93
CA LYS A 2 16.02 6.63 8.13
C LYS A 2 14.73 6.74 8.94
N THR A 3 13.93 7.76 8.62
CA THR A 3 12.59 7.98 9.20
C THR A 3 11.58 8.16 8.07
N LEU A 4 10.50 7.39 8.08
CA LEU A 4 9.42 7.45 7.09
C LEU A 4 8.22 8.22 7.65
N ALA A 5 7.64 9.10 6.84
CA ALA A 5 6.31 9.64 7.09
C ALA A 5 5.26 8.62 6.63
N VAL A 6 4.33 8.25 7.48
CA VAL A 6 3.28 7.28 7.19
C VAL A 6 1.93 7.96 7.27
N VAL A 7 1.23 8.09 6.14
CA VAL A 7 -0.15 8.61 6.11
C VAL A 7 -1.11 7.46 6.31
N GLN A 8 -1.90 7.54 7.37
CA GLN A 8 -2.91 6.56 7.77
C GLN A 8 -4.30 7.18 7.59
N HIS A 9 -5.21 6.49 6.90
CA HIS A 9 -6.49 7.03 6.47
C HIS A 9 -7.67 6.58 7.33
N THR A 10 -7.49 5.51 8.12
CA THR A 10 -8.50 4.94 9.03
C THR A 10 -7.85 4.54 10.34
N SER A 11 -8.63 4.37 11.41
CA SER A 11 -8.07 3.95 12.69
C SER A 11 -7.54 2.51 12.65
N ALA A 12 -8.15 1.66 11.86
CA ALA A 12 -7.85 0.24 11.78
C ALA A 12 -6.66 -0.10 10.88
N GLU A 13 -6.44 0.64 9.77
CA GLU A 13 -5.46 0.26 8.75
C GLU A 13 -4.10 0.92 8.99
N TYR A 14 -3.21 0.21 9.63
CA TYR A 14 -1.82 0.58 9.94
C TYR A 14 -0.82 -0.32 9.19
N LEU A 15 0.48 -0.12 9.40
CA LEU A 15 1.55 -0.86 8.71
C LEU A 15 1.51 -2.38 8.95
N GLY A 16 0.86 -2.85 10.01
CA GLY A 16 0.75 -4.28 10.31
C GLY A 16 2.11 -4.93 10.57
N LEU A 17 2.38 -6.05 9.90
CA LEU A 17 3.65 -6.77 10.04
C LEU A 17 4.86 -5.99 9.51
N LEU A 18 4.65 -4.94 8.69
CA LEU A 18 5.75 -4.11 8.21
C LEU A 18 6.43 -3.34 9.34
N GLU A 19 5.71 -3.03 10.44
CA GLU A 19 6.29 -2.36 11.61
C GLU A 19 7.45 -3.16 12.19
N ASP A 20 7.24 -4.45 12.48
CA ASP A 20 8.25 -5.34 13.04
C ASP A 20 9.48 -5.42 12.11
N HIS A 21 9.25 -5.45 10.79
CA HIS A 21 10.32 -5.48 9.80
C HIS A 21 11.10 -4.17 9.69
N LEU A 22 10.43 -3.02 9.82
CA LEU A 22 11.07 -1.70 9.83
C LEU A 22 11.89 -1.51 11.11
N GLU A 23 11.31 -1.81 12.27
CA GLU A 23 11.97 -1.71 13.58
C GLU A 23 13.20 -2.61 13.66
N GLY A 24 13.08 -3.87 13.22
CA GLY A 24 14.20 -4.82 13.19
C GLY A 24 15.38 -4.34 12.30
N ARG A 25 15.12 -3.45 11.36
CA ARG A 25 16.13 -2.80 10.48
C ARG A 25 16.53 -1.39 10.95
N ARG A 26 16.04 -0.96 12.11
CA ARG A 26 16.28 0.38 12.67
C ARG A 26 15.79 1.51 11.75
N ILE A 27 14.71 1.28 11.00
CA ILE A 27 14.01 2.28 10.20
C ILE A 27 12.86 2.80 11.06
N ARG A 28 12.85 4.09 11.34
CA ARG A 28 11.79 4.75 12.12
C ARG A 28 10.63 5.10 11.21
N PHE A 29 9.43 5.20 11.78
CA PHE A 29 8.25 5.68 11.09
C PHE A 29 7.42 6.58 12.02
N ARG A 30 6.71 7.53 11.43
CA ARG A 30 5.83 8.46 12.14
C ARG A 30 4.49 8.52 11.43
N TYR A 31 3.44 8.19 12.15
CA TYR A 31 2.09 8.28 11.63
C TYR A 31 1.59 9.73 11.58
N ALA A 32 1.09 10.13 10.41
CA ALA A 32 0.21 11.26 10.20
C ALA A 32 -1.21 10.70 10.01
N ARG A 33 -2.17 11.19 10.78
CA ARG A 33 -3.56 10.70 10.84
C ARG A 33 -4.52 11.82 10.50
N PRO A 34 -4.72 12.15 9.21
CA PRO A 34 -5.59 13.26 8.80
C PRO A 34 -7.04 13.10 9.26
N PHE A 35 -7.52 11.88 9.47
CA PHE A 35 -8.86 11.58 9.97
C PHE A 35 -9.06 11.93 11.46
N ALA A 36 -8.01 12.03 12.23
CA ALA A 36 -8.09 12.32 13.65
C ALA A 36 -8.30 13.82 13.90
N THR A 37 -8.93 14.17 15.04
CA THR A 37 -9.12 15.57 15.44
C THR A 37 -7.79 16.32 15.49
N GLY A 38 -7.65 17.40 14.71
CA GLY A 38 -6.40 18.16 14.58
C GLY A 38 -5.33 17.49 13.72
N GLY A 39 -5.64 16.30 13.16
CA GLY A 39 -4.77 15.61 12.23
C GLY A 39 -4.70 16.32 10.87
N ARG A 40 -3.61 16.10 10.16
CA ARG A 40 -3.39 16.69 8.83
C ARG A 40 -2.44 15.85 8.00
N VAL A 41 -2.51 16.01 6.68
CA VAL A 41 -1.48 15.54 5.76
C VAL A 41 -0.18 16.29 6.06
N PRO A 42 0.97 15.64 6.16
CA PRO A 42 2.24 16.33 6.40
C PRO A 42 2.57 17.28 5.25
N GLY A 43 3.25 18.37 5.57
CA GLY A 43 3.87 19.20 4.54
C GLY A 43 5.15 18.55 3.98
N PRO A 44 5.75 19.12 2.93
CA PRO A 44 7.01 18.61 2.35
C PRO A 44 8.14 18.41 3.37
N ASP A 45 8.28 19.31 4.32
CA ASP A 45 9.30 19.23 5.38
C ASP A 45 9.06 18.03 6.34
N GLY A 46 7.83 17.49 6.36
CA GLY A 46 7.46 16.35 7.18
C GLY A 46 7.73 14.99 6.53
N LEU A 47 8.20 14.95 5.28
CA LEU A 47 8.47 13.69 4.56
C LEU A 47 9.69 12.94 5.08
N HIS A 48 10.61 13.63 5.76
CA HIS A 48 11.85 13.04 6.27
C HIS A 48 12.65 12.30 5.18
N ASP A 49 12.84 10.98 5.33
CA ASP A 49 13.60 10.14 4.40
C ASP A 49 12.71 9.34 3.44
N GLY A 50 11.40 9.53 3.47
CA GLY A 50 10.46 8.85 2.56
C GLY A 50 9.02 8.90 3.02
N LEU A 51 8.12 8.53 2.11
CA LEU A 51 6.66 8.56 2.28
C LEU A 51 6.08 7.16 2.18
N VAL A 52 5.23 6.81 3.11
CA VAL A 52 4.34 5.64 3.04
C VAL A 52 2.90 6.13 3.07
N LEU A 53 2.11 5.69 2.11
CA LEU A 53 0.67 5.92 2.05
C LEU A 53 -0.03 4.58 2.25
N LEU A 54 -0.87 4.47 3.26
CA LEU A 54 -1.57 3.23 3.59
C LEU A 54 -2.88 3.07 2.81
N GLY A 55 -3.56 1.99 3.06
CA GLY A 55 -4.90 1.77 2.57
C GLY A 55 -5.93 2.70 3.22
N GLY A 56 -7.14 2.69 2.73
CA GLY A 56 -8.17 3.65 3.12
C GLY A 56 -9.49 3.01 3.51
N GLY A 57 -9.54 1.71 3.80
CA GLY A 57 -10.80 1.04 4.04
C GLY A 57 -11.77 1.26 2.87
N PRO A 58 -12.96 1.87 3.11
CA PRO A 58 -13.94 2.13 2.05
C PRO A 58 -13.64 3.39 1.21
N TRP A 59 -12.60 4.16 1.55
CA TRP A 59 -12.21 5.33 0.77
C TRP A 59 -11.54 4.92 -0.54
N GLY A 60 -11.79 5.73 -1.58
CA GLY A 60 -11.23 5.55 -2.92
C GLY A 60 -10.63 6.84 -3.47
N SER A 61 -10.44 6.86 -4.78
CA SER A 61 -9.82 7.98 -5.51
C SER A 61 -10.37 8.16 -6.93
N ALA A 62 -11.51 7.52 -7.26
CA ALA A 62 -12.12 7.57 -8.60
C ALA A 62 -13.47 8.30 -8.65
N GLY A 63 -13.76 9.18 -7.68
CA GLY A 63 -14.89 10.10 -7.67
C GLY A 63 -16.16 9.59 -6.98
N VAL A 64 -16.22 8.34 -6.54
CA VAL A 64 -17.42 7.79 -5.88
C VAL A 64 -17.40 8.07 -4.38
N ARG A 65 -16.28 7.80 -3.74
CA ARG A 65 -16.04 8.03 -2.31
C ARG A 65 -14.57 8.37 -2.09
N ASP A 66 -14.16 9.49 -2.62
CA ASP A 66 -12.77 9.91 -2.49
C ASP A 66 -12.38 10.20 -1.04
N VAL A 67 -11.15 9.83 -0.68
CA VAL A 67 -10.61 10.22 0.62
C VAL A 67 -10.60 11.76 0.72
N PRO A 68 -11.04 12.36 1.83
CA PRO A 68 -11.17 13.82 1.95
C PRO A 68 -9.88 14.59 1.67
N THR A 69 -8.73 13.97 1.88
CA THR A 69 -7.39 14.53 1.72
C THR A 69 -6.75 14.22 0.37
N LEU A 70 -7.46 13.59 -0.58
CA LEU A 70 -6.94 13.07 -1.85
C LEU A 70 -6.06 14.08 -2.60
N ALA A 71 -6.55 15.29 -2.80
CA ALA A 71 -5.80 16.31 -3.55
C ALA A 71 -4.49 16.71 -2.87
N GLN A 72 -4.50 16.79 -1.53
CA GLN A 72 -3.31 17.13 -0.74
C GLN A 72 -2.27 16.00 -0.79
N GLU A 73 -2.71 14.75 -0.74
CA GLU A 73 -1.85 13.59 -0.77
C GLU A 73 -1.25 13.33 -2.15
N ILE A 74 -2.02 13.57 -3.22
CA ILE A 74 -1.49 13.56 -4.59
C ILE A 74 -0.41 14.63 -4.75
N ALA A 75 -0.64 15.85 -4.25
CA ALA A 75 0.34 16.93 -4.31
C ALA A 75 1.61 16.58 -3.52
N LEU A 76 1.46 16.05 -2.30
CA LEU A 76 2.59 15.61 -1.46
C LEU A 76 3.39 14.50 -2.14
N THR A 77 2.70 13.53 -2.74
CA THR A 77 3.34 12.40 -3.43
C THR A 77 4.13 12.88 -4.66
N ARG A 78 3.60 13.86 -5.40
CA ARG A 78 4.36 14.50 -6.50
C ARG A 78 5.63 15.15 -6.00
N VAL A 79 5.57 15.89 -4.90
CA VAL A 79 6.78 16.48 -4.29
C VAL A 79 7.79 15.39 -3.92
N ALA A 80 7.36 14.27 -3.34
CA ALA A 80 8.24 13.17 -3.02
C ALA A 80 8.91 12.58 -4.28
N LEU A 81 8.13 12.35 -5.35
CA LEU A 81 8.64 11.85 -6.63
C LEU A 81 9.63 12.83 -7.27
N ASP A 82 9.29 14.11 -7.33
CA ASP A 82 10.10 15.16 -7.95
C ASP A 82 11.43 15.40 -7.21
N THR A 83 11.42 15.20 -5.90
CA THR A 83 12.63 15.33 -5.06
C THR A 83 13.42 14.04 -4.91
N GLY A 84 12.98 12.96 -5.54
CA GLY A 84 13.63 11.65 -5.48
C GLY A 84 13.52 10.95 -4.11
N LEU A 85 12.58 11.37 -3.26
CA LEU A 85 12.30 10.66 -2.01
C LEU A 85 11.57 9.33 -2.29
N PRO A 86 11.92 8.25 -1.56
CA PRO A 86 11.25 6.98 -1.75
C PRO A 86 9.77 7.04 -1.33
N VAL A 87 8.94 6.36 -2.12
CA VAL A 87 7.49 6.27 -1.87
C VAL A 87 7.05 4.81 -1.85
N LEU A 88 6.27 4.44 -0.82
CA LEU A 88 5.56 3.17 -0.74
C LEU A 88 4.06 3.45 -0.63
N GLY A 89 3.30 3.11 -1.67
CA GLY A 89 1.85 3.16 -1.67
C GLY A 89 1.23 1.77 -1.46
N ILE A 90 0.28 1.64 -0.55
CA ILE A 90 -0.43 0.40 -0.23
C ILE A 90 -1.93 0.65 -0.36
N GLY A 91 -2.66 -0.20 -1.08
CA GLY A 91 -4.10 -0.03 -1.27
C GLY A 91 -4.47 1.32 -1.87
N LEU A 92 -5.18 2.17 -1.13
CA LEU A 92 -5.46 3.56 -1.53
C LEU A 92 -4.17 4.34 -1.82
N GLY A 93 -3.12 4.11 -1.05
CA GLY A 93 -1.81 4.72 -1.29
C GLY A 93 -1.21 4.36 -2.64
N ALA A 94 -1.44 3.15 -3.14
CA ALA A 94 -1.02 2.76 -4.48
C ALA A 94 -1.82 3.49 -5.58
N GLN A 95 -3.10 3.77 -5.34
CA GLN A 95 -3.93 4.59 -6.22
C GLN A 95 -3.42 6.03 -6.28
N ILE A 96 -3.14 6.63 -5.12
CA ILE A 96 -2.58 7.99 -5.02
C ILE A 96 -1.23 8.07 -5.74
N LEU A 97 -0.34 7.08 -5.55
CA LEU A 97 0.92 7.00 -6.27
C LEU A 97 0.72 6.92 -7.79
N ALA A 98 -0.21 6.10 -8.26
CA ALA A 98 -0.52 5.98 -9.69
C ALA A 98 -0.94 7.31 -10.28
N ILE A 99 -1.87 8.04 -9.63
CA ILE A 99 -2.34 9.37 -10.07
C ILE A 99 -1.19 10.38 -10.02
N ALA A 100 -0.43 10.41 -8.93
CA ALA A 100 0.68 11.36 -8.78
C ALA A 100 1.75 11.20 -9.87
N ALA A 101 1.96 9.96 -10.31
CA ALA A 101 2.92 9.61 -11.37
C ALA A 101 2.40 9.82 -12.80
N GLY A 102 1.17 10.36 -12.97
CA GLY A 102 0.58 10.61 -14.29
C GLY A 102 -0.27 9.46 -14.84
N GLY A 103 -0.55 8.44 -14.03
CA GLY A 103 -1.57 7.44 -14.30
C GLY A 103 -2.96 7.90 -13.82
N ARG A 104 -3.83 6.94 -13.54
CA ARG A 104 -5.19 7.20 -13.08
C ARG A 104 -5.70 6.07 -12.19
N THR A 105 -6.95 6.19 -11.74
CA THR A 105 -7.72 5.12 -11.12
C THR A 105 -9.02 4.89 -11.85
N SER A 106 -9.49 3.66 -11.87
CA SER A 106 -10.81 3.29 -12.39
C SER A 106 -11.76 2.95 -11.22
N PRO A 107 -13.04 3.36 -11.31
CA PRO A 107 -14.03 3.04 -10.30
C PRO A 107 -14.24 1.53 -10.17
N SER A 108 -14.32 1.06 -8.94
CA SER A 108 -14.68 -0.33 -8.61
C SER A 108 -15.40 -0.37 -7.26
N PRO A 109 -16.32 -1.31 -7.05
CA PRO A 109 -16.97 -1.48 -5.76
C PRO A 109 -15.97 -1.74 -4.63
N LEU A 110 -16.40 -1.50 -3.39
CA LEU A 110 -15.63 -1.95 -2.22
C LEU A 110 -15.55 -3.48 -2.23
N GLU A 111 -14.34 -4.00 -2.20
CA GLU A 111 -14.10 -5.44 -2.12
C GLU A 111 -13.17 -5.77 -0.96
N PHE A 112 -13.37 -6.97 -0.44
CA PHE A 112 -12.37 -7.68 0.34
C PHE A 112 -12.10 -9.01 -0.34
N SER A 113 -10.88 -9.18 -0.83
CA SER A 113 -10.47 -10.39 -1.52
C SER A 113 -9.16 -10.93 -1.00
N VAL A 114 -9.07 -12.25 -0.96
CA VAL A 114 -7.87 -13.00 -0.59
C VAL A 114 -7.54 -13.93 -1.74
N SER A 115 -6.48 -13.63 -2.45
CA SER A 115 -6.07 -14.33 -3.67
C SER A 115 -4.55 -14.51 -3.69
N GLU A 116 -4.00 -14.76 -4.86
CA GLU A 116 -2.57 -14.88 -5.09
C GLU A 116 -2.16 -13.97 -6.25
N ALA A 117 -0.98 -13.38 -6.14
CA ALA A 117 -0.33 -12.64 -7.21
C ALA A 117 0.89 -13.40 -7.73
N GLU A 118 1.18 -13.20 -9.01
CA GLU A 118 2.34 -13.79 -9.67
C GLU A 118 3.27 -12.69 -10.18
N ARG A 119 4.57 -12.79 -9.88
CA ARG A 119 5.56 -11.83 -10.36
C ARG A 119 5.74 -11.92 -11.87
N THR A 120 6.03 -10.79 -12.51
CA THR A 120 6.17 -10.68 -13.97
C THR A 120 7.59 -10.86 -14.46
N ALA A 121 8.59 -10.67 -13.58
CA ALA A 121 10.01 -10.77 -13.96
C ALA A 121 10.86 -11.20 -12.77
N ALA A 122 11.94 -11.95 -13.04
CA ALA A 122 12.80 -12.54 -12.01
C ALA A 122 13.52 -11.49 -11.14
N ASP A 123 13.80 -10.30 -11.69
CA ASP A 123 14.45 -9.18 -11.00
C ASP A 123 13.47 -8.24 -10.25
N ALA A 124 12.15 -8.57 -10.24
CA ALA A 124 11.17 -7.79 -9.50
C ALA A 124 11.57 -7.66 -8.01
N LEU A 125 11.44 -6.44 -7.46
CA LEU A 125 11.96 -6.06 -6.14
C LEU A 125 13.43 -6.45 -5.93
N ALA A 126 14.29 -6.11 -6.87
CA ALA A 126 15.72 -6.48 -6.87
C ALA A 126 15.95 -8.00 -6.73
N GLY A 127 15.04 -8.82 -7.29
CA GLY A 127 15.07 -10.27 -7.25
C GLY A 127 14.45 -10.92 -6.00
N TYR A 128 13.87 -10.12 -5.10
CA TYR A 128 13.33 -10.62 -3.84
C TYR A 128 11.81 -10.87 -3.88
N LEU A 129 11.08 -10.43 -4.91
CA LEU A 129 9.66 -10.73 -4.98
C LEU A 129 9.46 -12.25 -5.22
N PRO A 130 8.71 -12.95 -4.37
CA PRO A 130 8.42 -14.37 -4.61
C PRO A 130 7.72 -14.60 -5.95
N GLN A 131 7.88 -15.79 -6.54
CA GLN A 131 7.20 -16.15 -7.79
C GLN A 131 5.69 -16.01 -7.65
N ARG A 132 5.15 -16.49 -6.53
CA ARG A 132 3.76 -16.34 -6.10
C ARG A 132 3.71 -15.94 -4.64
N PHE A 133 2.74 -15.12 -4.29
CA PHE A 133 2.56 -14.66 -2.92
C PHE A 133 1.11 -14.28 -2.65
N PRO A 134 0.64 -14.37 -1.39
CA PRO A 134 -0.71 -13.98 -1.02
C PRO A 134 -0.98 -12.51 -1.35
N LEU A 135 -2.13 -12.25 -1.98
CA LEU A 135 -2.63 -10.90 -2.26
C LEU A 135 -3.92 -10.68 -1.48
N VAL A 136 -3.86 -9.78 -0.51
CA VAL A 136 -5.02 -9.40 0.30
C VAL A 136 -5.38 -7.96 -0.03
N VAL A 137 -6.54 -7.78 -0.64
CA VAL A 137 -7.07 -6.47 -1.02
C VAL A 137 -8.31 -6.17 -0.17
N TYR A 138 -8.30 -5.02 0.50
CA TYR A 138 -9.47 -4.41 1.10
C TYR A 138 -9.53 -2.96 0.64
N GLY A 139 -10.52 -2.61 -0.16
CA GLY A 139 -10.64 -1.26 -0.70
C GLY A 139 -11.53 -1.20 -1.93
N ARG A 140 -11.75 0.01 -2.40
CA ARG A 140 -12.44 0.28 -3.68
C ARG A 140 -11.46 0.86 -4.69
N ASP A 141 -11.94 0.95 -5.92
CA ASP A 141 -11.19 1.51 -7.05
C ASP A 141 -9.91 0.73 -7.39
N ARG A 142 -9.39 0.95 -8.57
CA ARG A 142 -8.23 0.23 -9.07
C ARG A 142 -7.19 1.20 -9.59
N PRO A 143 -5.92 1.09 -9.17
CA PRO A 143 -4.86 1.87 -9.77
C PRO A 143 -4.59 1.41 -11.21
N GLU A 144 -4.47 2.38 -12.09
CA GLU A 144 -3.95 2.23 -13.45
C GLU A 144 -2.64 3.03 -13.54
N PRO A 145 -1.50 2.39 -13.22
CA PRO A 145 -0.20 3.06 -13.27
C PRO A 145 0.09 3.62 -14.67
N PRO A 146 0.92 4.67 -14.80
CA PRO A 146 1.29 5.21 -16.11
C PRO A 146 2.05 4.14 -16.93
N GLU A 147 2.06 4.27 -18.26
CA GLU A 147 2.76 3.35 -19.17
C GLU A 147 4.27 3.22 -18.86
N THR A 148 4.84 4.27 -18.27
CA THR A 148 6.24 4.31 -17.84
C THR A 148 6.51 3.49 -16.59
N ALA A 149 5.46 3.08 -15.86
CA ALA A 149 5.61 2.25 -14.69
C ALA A 149 5.89 0.79 -15.07
N ARG A 150 6.76 0.17 -14.30
CA ARG A 150 7.06 -1.25 -14.45
C ARG A 150 6.09 -2.07 -13.59
N ILE A 151 5.34 -2.98 -14.20
CA ILE A 151 4.50 -3.92 -13.47
C ILE A 151 5.38 -5.06 -12.96
N LEU A 152 5.44 -5.23 -11.66
CA LEU A 152 6.27 -6.23 -10.98
C LEU A 152 5.53 -7.53 -10.66
N ALA A 153 4.20 -7.45 -10.46
CA ALA A 153 3.33 -8.60 -10.28
C ALA A 153 1.92 -8.30 -10.78
N ARG A 154 1.19 -9.35 -11.13
CA ARG A 154 -0.21 -9.30 -11.51
C ARG A 154 -1.04 -10.25 -10.67
N ASP A 155 -2.32 -9.94 -10.49
CA ASP A 155 -3.30 -10.84 -9.93
C ASP A 155 -3.79 -11.86 -10.97
N HIS A 156 -4.70 -12.75 -10.57
CA HIS A 156 -5.27 -13.80 -11.42
C HIS A 156 -6.11 -13.26 -12.59
N GLU A 157 -6.55 -11.99 -12.54
CA GLU A 157 -7.26 -11.31 -13.64
C GLU A 157 -6.30 -10.53 -14.54
N GLY A 158 -5.00 -10.60 -14.31
CA GLY A 158 -3.98 -9.87 -15.06
C GLY A 158 -3.82 -8.41 -14.68
N ARG A 159 -4.48 -7.93 -13.61
CA ARG A 159 -4.38 -6.55 -13.13
C ARG A 159 -3.07 -6.33 -12.36
N PRO A 160 -2.53 -5.11 -12.34
CA PRO A 160 -1.36 -4.79 -11.54
C PRO A 160 -1.58 -5.09 -10.05
N ALA A 161 -0.79 -5.99 -9.47
CA ALA A 161 -0.75 -6.26 -8.04
C ALA A 161 0.39 -5.51 -7.36
N VAL A 162 1.53 -5.41 -8.03
CA VAL A 162 2.68 -4.59 -7.60
C VAL A 162 3.24 -3.87 -8.81
N PHE A 163 3.55 -2.59 -8.66
CA PHE A 163 4.18 -1.79 -9.70
C PHE A 163 5.26 -0.85 -9.13
N GLN A 164 6.16 -0.43 -9.99
CA GLN A 164 7.25 0.49 -9.68
C GLN A 164 7.19 1.70 -10.60
N VAL A 165 7.29 2.88 -10.01
CA VAL A 165 7.42 4.17 -10.72
C VAL A 165 8.85 4.66 -10.53
N GLY A 166 9.52 5.00 -11.62
CA GLY A 166 10.92 5.39 -11.55
C GLY A 166 11.80 4.32 -10.89
N THR A 167 12.75 4.73 -10.07
CA THR A 167 13.71 3.84 -9.43
C THR A 167 13.38 3.47 -7.99
N ASN A 168 12.57 4.28 -7.29
CA ASN A 168 12.40 4.21 -5.84
C ASN A 168 10.96 4.49 -5.35
N ALA A 169 9.95 4.27 -6.18
CA ALA A 169 8.56 4.33 -5.76
C ALA A 169 7.84 3.02 -6.09
N LEU A 170 7.16 2.44 -5.11
CA LEU A 170 6.49 1.14 -5.20
C LEU A 170 5.02 1.27 -4.83
N GLY A 171 4.14 0.67 -5.63
CA GLY A 171 2.71 0.54 -5.35
C GLY A 171 2.33 -0.93 -5.16
N PHE A 172 1.68 -1.24 -4.05
CA PHE A 172 1.06 -2.53 -3.75
C PHE A 172 -0.46 -2.35 -3.70
N THR A 173 -1.20 -3.04 -4.54
CA THR A 173 -2.68 -2.93 -4.54
C THR A 173 -3.31 -3.61 -3.35
N GLY A 174 -2.67 -4.65 -2.80
CA GLY A 174 -3.00 -5.26 -1.53
C GLY A 174 -2.01 -4.92 -0.44
N HIS A 175 -2.35 -5.18 0.81
CA HIS A 175 -1.49 -4.93 1.96
C HIS A 175 -0.55 -6.13 2.21
N PRO A 176 0.77 -6.02 1.91
CA PRO A 176 1.68 -7.18 1.93
C PRO A 176 1.93 -7.75 3.34
N GLY A 177 1.70 -6.96 4.38
CA GLY A 177 1.89 -7.36 5.78
C GLY A 177 0.60 -7.24 6.60
N THR A 178 -0.56 -7.52 6.00
CA THR A 178 -1.83 -7.45 6.71
C THR A 178 -1.93 -8.51 7.80
N LYS A 179 -2.61 -8.14 8.89
CA LYS A 179 -3.05 -9.07 9.96
C LYS A 179 -4.57 -9.23 9.85
N ALA A 180 -5.09 -10.41 10.18
CA ALA A 180 -6.54 -10.63 10.18
C ALA A 180 -7.28 -9.60 11.05
N ALA A 181 -6.69 -9.20 12.19
CA ALA A 181 -7.25 -8.18 13.07
C ALA A 181 -7.45 -6.82 12.39
N ILE A 182 -6.55 -6.39 11.49
CA ILE A 182 -6.71 -5.14 10.73
C ILE A 182 -8.00 -5.19 9.91
N VAL A 183 -8.25 -6.30 9.23
CA VAL A 183 -9.45 -6.45 8.39
C VAL A 183 -10.71 -6.59 9.24
N GLU A 184 -10.64 -7.27 10.38
CA GLU A 184 -11.74 -7.37 11.34
C GLU A 184 -12.13 -5.98 11.85
N ASP A 185 -11.15 -5.17 12.23
CA ASP A 185 -11.37 -3.81 12.70
C ASP A 185 -11.94 -2.91 11.58
N LEU A 186 -11.46 -3.03 10.34
CA LEU A 186 -12.01 -2.30 9.18
C LEU A 186 -13.49 -2.64 8.92
N ILE A 187 -13.87 -3.92 9.02
CA ILE A 187 -15.26 -4.36 8.87
C ILE A 187 -16.14 -3.77 9.98
N MET A 188 -15.60 -3.59 11.18
CA MET A 188 -16.35 -3.02 12.32
C MET A 188 -16.37 -1.48 12.33
N GLU A 189 -15.35 -0.83 11.78
CA GLU A 189 -15.21 0.63 11.80
C GLU A 189 -16.21 1.34 10.89
N PHE A 190 -16.63 0.70 9.80
CA PHE A 190 -17.48 1.33 8.78
C PHE A 190 -18.80 0.59 8.59
N GLU A 191 -19.89 1.35 8.39
CA GLU A 191 -21.20 0.80 8.03
C GLU A 191 -21.20 0.15 6.63
N GLU A 192 -20.40 0.71 5.70
CA GLU A 192 -20.20 0.14 4.37
C GLU A 192 -19.20 -1.00 4.45
N GLY A 193 -19.64 -2.22 4.22
CA GLY A 193 -18.81 -3.41 4.18
C GLY A 193 -18.73 -4.04 2.79
N PRO A 194 -17.67 -4.81 2.51
CA PRO A 194 -17.56 -5.61 1.29
C PRO A 194 -18.55 -6.77 1.31
N ALA A 195 -18.85 -7.33 0.13
CA ALA A 195 -19.66 -8.54 0.02
C ALA A 195 -18.92 -9.75 0.65
N ASP A 196 -19.67 -10.60 1.34
CA ASP A 196 -19.21 -11.87 1.94
C ASP A 196 -17.87 -11.78 2.72
N PRO A 197 -17.77 -10.87 3.71
CA PRO A 197 -16.51 -10.66 4.43
C PRO A 197 -16.10 -11.89 5.28
N ALA A 198 -17.07 -12.69 5.73
CA ALA A 198 -16.80 -13.82 6.64
C ALA A 198 -15.98 -14.94 5.97
N ALA A 199 -16.29 -15.31 4.73
CA ALA A 199 -15.58 -16.34 3.99
C ALA A 199 -14.14 -15.90 3.69
N ASN A 200 -13.95 -14.65 3.24
CA ASN A 200 -12.63 -14.09 2.98
C ASN A 200 -11.80 -13.91 4.26
N LEU A 201 -12.43 -13.56 5.38
CA LEU A 201 -11.75 -13.48 6.67
C LEU A 201 -11.27 -14.86 7.15
N ALA A 202 -12.10 -15.87 7.01
CA ALA A 202 -11.71 -17.26 7.32
C ALA A 202 -10.50 -17.70 6.46
N ARG A 203 -10.54 -17.37 5.16
CA ARG A 203 -9.41 -17.65 4.25
C ARG A 203 -8.15 -16.88 4.64
N LEU A 204 -8.27 -15.59 4.97
CA LEU A 204 -7.15 -14.78 5.43
C LEU A 204 -6.46 -15.39 6.65
N ARG A 205 -7.22 -15.83 7.64
CA ARG A 205 -6.70 -16.49 8.84
C ARG A 205 -5.90 -17.76 8.50
N THR A 206 -6.33 -18.54 7.52
CA THR A 206 -5.59 -19.73 7.08
C THR A 206 -4.29 -19.41 6.37
N LEU A 207 -4.20 -18.24 5.75
CA LEU A 207 -3.01 -17.79 4.99
C LEU A 207 -2.06 -16.90 5.79
N GLN A 208 -2.36 -16.61 7.07
CA GLN A 208 -1.57 -15.67 7.87
C GLN A 208 -0.08 -16.03 7.88
N ARG A 209 0.27 -17.31 8.08
CA ARG A 209 1.65 -17.78 8.03
C ARG A 209 2.29 -17.61 6.65
N SER A 210 1.54 -17.88 5.58
CA SER A 210 2.05 -17.67 4.22
C SER A 210 2.31 -16.21 3.91
N ILE A 211 1.53 -15.29 4.50
CA ILE A 211 1.75 -13.84 4.41
C ILE A 211 3.04 -13.47 5.15
N GLU A 212 3.24 -13.97 6.37
CA GLU A 212 4.44 -13.75 7.16
C GLU A 212 5.69 -14.24 6.43
N ASP A 213 5.66 -15.47 5.90
CA ASP A 213 6.77 -16.06 5.16
C ASP A 213 7.09 -15.28 3.87
N ALA A 214 6.08 -14.87 3.11
CA ALA A 214 6.24 -14.08 1.89
C ALA A 214 6.76 -12.65 2.18
N LEU A 215 6.37 -12.08 3.31
CA LEU A 215 6.77 -10.72 3.69
C LEU A 215 8.29 -10.60 3.91
N VAL A 216 8.96 -11.63 4.38
CA VAL A 216 10.42 -11.60 4.63
C VAL A 216 11.21 -11.17 3.40
N PRO A 217 11.13 -11.88 2.26
CA PRO A 217 11.80 -11.45 1.04
C PRO A 217 11.21 -10.16 0.46
N ILE A 218 9.90 -9.94 0.52
CA ILE A 218 9.25 -8.71 0.05
C ILE A 218 9.84 -7.49 0.77
N MET A 219 9.95 -7.52 2.10
CA MET A 219 10.56 -6.43 2.87
C MET A 219 12.04 -6.22 2.55
N THR A 220 12.76 -7.27 2.28
CA THR A 220 14.15 -7.15 1.82
C THR A 220 14.21 -6.42 0.49
N GLY A 221 13.34 -6.76 -0.44
CA GLY A 221 13.25 -6.09 -1.74
C GLY A 221 12.78 -4.63 -1.63
N ILE A 222 11.76 -4.33 -0.82
CA ILE A 222 11.30 -2.96 -0.55
C ILE A 222 12.45 -2.10 -0.02
N VAL A 223 13.15 -2.58 1.01
CA VAL A 223 14.26 -1.84 1.63
C VAL A 223 15.38 -1.56 0.64
N LYS A 224 15.69 -2.50 -0.26
CA LYS A 224 16.71 -2.34 -1.31
C LYS A 224 16.27 -1.33 -2.38
N VAL A 225 15.07 -1.50 -2.94
CA VAL A 225 14.56 -0.61 -4.01
C VAL A 225 14.38 0.81 -3.50
N LEU A 226 13.88 0.96 -2.29
CA LEU A 226 13.68 2.28 -1.68
C LEU A 226 14.95 2.86 -1.01
N ALA A 227 16.09 2.15 -1.07
CA ALA A 227 17.36 2.56 -0.48
C ALA A 227 17.20 3.01 1.00
N LEU A 228 16.45 2.25 1.79
CA LEU A 228 16.18 2.59 3.19
C LEU A 228 17.31 2.17 4.14
N MET A 229 18.24 1.37 3.66
CA MET A 229 19.47 0.98 4.37
C MET A 229 20.66 1.16 3.43
N ASP A 230 21.79 1.57 4.01
CA ASP A 230 23.09 1.69 3.34
C ASP A 230 23.71 0.31 3.10
#